data_2dc6f66f4dee7aafa0d5de5cdf173065
#
_entry.id   2dc6f66f4dee7aafa0d5de5cdf173065
#
_cell.length_a   1.000
_cell.length_b   1.000
_cell.length_c   1.000
_cell.angle_alpha   90.00
_cell.angle_beta   90.00
_cell.angle_gamma   90.00
#
_symmetry.space_group_name_H-M   'P 1'
#
loop_
_entity.id
_entity.type
_entity.pdbx_description
1 polymer ?
#
loop_
_entity_poly.entity_id
_entity_poly.type
_entity_poly.pdbx_seq_one_letter_code
_entity_poly.pdbx_strand_id
1 'polypeptide(L)'
;MGGLGNNLSGLLRTSHDMTCSPFLSQQQRTFIQMGTILQVADNSGAKKVRCIQALNASKKGARLGDTIVASITEAHHFNAEIERKHQKEEKKKITGKGAVVYAVVVRAAMQRGRCDGSEVKFDDNAVVLVDKNSRQPLGTRVFGPVPHELRKKKHLKILSLAQHVA
;
A
#
# COMPACT_ATOMS: atom_id res chain seq x y z
N MET A 1 -34.18 -76.57 4.57
CA MET A 1 -35.21 -75.72 3.99
C MET A 1 -35.21 -74.41 4.74
N GLY A 2 -34.56 -73.42 4.47
CA GLY A 2 -34.63 -72.37 3.60
C GLY A 2 -35.22 -71.17 4.30
N GLY A 3 -34.47 -70.32 5.00
CA GLY A 3 -34.95 -69.08 5.59
C GLY A 3 -33.98 -67.94 5.26
N LEU A 4 -34.38 -67.12 4.34
CA LEU A 4 -33.64 -65.95 3.86
C LEU A 4 -33.80 -64.79 4.83
N GLY A 5 -32.75 -64.41 5.49
CA GLY A 5 -32.65 -63.17 6.25
C GLY A 5 -32.11 -62.02 5.41
N ASN A 6 -32.97 -61.14 4.94
CA ASN A 6 -32.57 -59.92 4.30
C ASN A 6 -32.25 -58.84 5.29
N ASN A 7 -30.97 -58.60 5.52
CA ASN A 7 -30.48 -57.42 6.22
C ASN A 7 -30.39 -56.25 5.24
N LEU A 8 -31.36 -55.38 5.30
CA LEU A 8 -31.33 -54.05 4.70
C LEU A 8 -30.77 -53.07 5.73
N SER A 9 -29.44 -52.99 5.84
CA SER A 9 -28.79 -51.90 6.53
C SER A 9 -28.80 -50.67 5.58
N GLY A 10 -29.84 -49.85 5.77
CA GLY A 10 -29.90 -48.55 5.13
C GLY A 10 -28.75 -47.67 5.62
N LEU A 11 -27.72 -47.51 4.80
CA LEU A 11 -26.72 -46.52 4.97
C LEU A 11 -27.34 -45.13 4.73
N LEU A 12 -27.69 -44.49 5.81
CA LEU A 12 -27.91 -43.05 5.80
C LEU A 12 -26.56 -42.39 5.50
N ARG A 13 -26.31 -42.10 4.22
CA ARG A 13 -25.30 -41.13 3.82
C ARG A 13 -25.80 -39.77 4.25
N THR A 14 -25.35 -39.34 5.42
CA THR A 14 -25.34 -37.91 5.73
C THR A 14 -24.34 -37.26 4.80
N SER A 15 -24.84 -36.70 3.72
CA SER A 15 -24.10 -35.75 2.91
C SER A 15 -23.82 -34.55 3.80
N HIS A 16 -22.65 -34.52 4.39
CA HIS A 16 -22.10 -33.27 4.89
C HIS A 16 -21.87 -32.41 3.65
N ASP A 17 -22.87 -31.62 3.28
CA ASP A 17 -22.69 -30.43 2.49
C ASP A 17 -21.74 -29.53 3.26
N MET A 18 -20.45 -29.70 3.01
CA MET A 18 -19.47 -28.66 3.30
C MET A 18 -19.82 -27.50 2.37
N THR A 19 -20.79 -26.72 2.78
CA THR A 19 -20.94 -25.38 2.27
C THR A 19 -19.64 -24.66 2.61
N CYS A 20 -18.69 -24.67 1.67
CA CYS A 20 -17.57 -23.77 1.66
C CYS A 20 -18.16 -22.36 1.72
N SER A 21 -18.26 -21.82 2.92
CA SER A 21 -18.71 -20.46 3.08
C SER A 21 -17.77 -19.58 2.25
N PRO A 22 -18.30 -18.71 1.38
CA PRO A 22 -17.48 -17.82 0.55
C PRO A 22 -16.64 -16.84 1.39
N PHE A 23 -16.78 -16.86 2.71
CA PHE A 23 -16.00 -16.06 3.64
C PHE A 23 -14.54 -16.50 3.84
N LEU A 24 -14.16 -17.68 3.39
CA LEU A 24 -12.78 -18.17 3.58
C LEU A 24 -11.80 -17.69 2.50
N SER A 25 -12.25 -17.00 1.47
CA SER A 25 -11.38 -16.40 0.46
C SER A 25 -11.19 -14.90 0.62
N GLN A 26 -11.33 -14.35 1.82
CA GLN A 26 -10.74 -13.04 2.07
C GLN A 26 -9.23 -13.21 1.93
N GLN A 27 -8.73 -12.96 0.72
CA GLN A 27 -7.32 -12.77 0.50
C GLN A 27 -6.88 -11.67 1.46
N GLN A 28 -6.26 -12.08 2.55
CA GLN A 28 -5.62 -11.12 3.44
C GLN A 28 -4.65 -10.36 2.58
N ARG A 29 -4.91 -9.08 2.40
CA ARG A 29 -4.06 -8.21 1.59
C ARG A 29 -2.70 -8.18 2.26
N THR A 30 -1.80 -8.91 1.66
CA THR A 30 -0.43 -9.02 2.11
C THR A 30 0.33 -7.72 1.81
N PHE A 31 1.58 -7.67 2.18
CA PHE A 31 2.48 -6.54 1.96
C PHE A 31 2.36 -5.90 0.57
N ILE A 32 2.78 -4.65 0.46
CA ILE A 32 2.91 -3.96 -0.83
C ILE A 32 3.98 -4.68 -1.65
N GLN A 33 3.56 -5.24 -2.77
CA GLN A 33 4.40 -6.02 -3.67
C GLN A 33 4.58 -5.30 -5.01
N MET A 34 5.44 -5.87 -5.86
CA MET A 34 5.59 -5.43 -7.24
C MET A 34 4.24 -5.45 -7.96
N GLY A 35 3.93 -4.39 -8.70
CA GLY A 35 2.66 -4.23 -9.41
C GLY A 35 1.53 -3.61 -8.58
N THR A 36 1.65 -3.50 -7.25
CA THR A 36 0.63 -2.85 -6.40
C THR A 36 0.49 -1.37 -6.78
N ILE A 37 -0.75 -0.93 -6.97
CA ILE A 37 -1.08 0.47 -7.20
C ILE A 37 -1.29 1.15 -5.85
N LEU A 38 -0.66 2.32 -5.68
CA LEU A 38 -0.63 3.09 -4.44
C LEU A 38 -1.09 4.51 -4.74
N GLN A 39 -1.81 5.10 -3.79
CA GLN A 39 -2.16 6.52 -3.86
C GLN A 39 -0.98 7.38 -3.43
N VAL A 40 -0.85 8.57 -4.01
CA VAL A 40 0.16 9.53 -3.58
C VAL A 40 -0.49 10.50 -2.61
N ALA A 41 0.05 10.57 -1.40
CA ALA A 41 -0.49 11.36 -0.30
C ALA A 41 0.19 12.74 -0.16
N ASP A 42 0.87 13.20 -1.19
CA ASP A 42 1.55 14.49 -1.18
C ASP A 42 1.04 15.43 -2.30
N ASN A 43 1.52 16.67 -2.29
CA ASN A 43 1.20 17.67 -3.30
C ASN A 43 2.26 17.75 -4.42
N SER A 44 2.97 16.66 -4.71
CA SER A 44 3.99 16.60 -5.78
C SER A 44 3.41 16.60 -7.20
N GLY A 45 2.10 16.42 -7.34
CA GLY A 45 1.39 16.37 -8.61
C GLY A 45 1.11 14.96 -9.16
N ALA A 46 1.71 13.93 -8.63
CA ALA A 46 1.32 12.56 -8.93
C ALA A 46 0.03 12.18 -8.16
N LYS A 47 -0.84 11.37 -8.77
CA LYS A 47 -2.05 10.81 -8.12
C LYS A 47 -1.86 9.38 -7.69
N LYS A 48 -1.39 8.55 -8.63
CA LYS A 48 -1.18 7.13 -8.39
C LYS A 48 0.17 6.68 -8.93
N VAL A 49 0.78 5.78 -8.21
CA VAL A 49 2.02 5.12 -8.61
C VAL A 49 1.87 3.60 -8.54
N ARG A 50 2.61 2.91 -9.39
CA ARG A 50 2.72 1.46 -9.37
C ARG A 50 4.07 1.05 -8.80
N CYS A 51 4.07 0.22 -7.78
CA CYS A 51 5.30 -0.32 -7.19
C CYS A 51 6.06 -1.19 -8.23
N ILE A 52 7.34 -0.88 -8.44
CA ILE A 52 8.26 -1.68 -9.25
C ILE A 52 9.02 -2.61 -8.31
N GLN A 53 9.61 -2.06 -7.24
CA GLN A 53 10.45 -2.83 -6.32
C GLN A 53 10.45 -2.19 -4.93
N ALA A 54 10.50 -3.02 -3.90
CA ALA A 54 10.71 -2.61 -2.53
C ALA A 54 12.21 -2.70 -2.18
N LEU A 55 12.84 -1.58 -1.80
CA LEU A 55 14.29 -1.50 -1.62
C LEU A 55 14.78 -2.15 -0.32
N ASN A 56 14.06 -1.94 0.78
CA ASN A 56 14.43 -2.43 2.10
C ASN A 56 13.46 -3.47 2.65
N ALA A 57 12.67 -4.06 1.77
CA ALA A 57 11.68 -5.04 2.18
C ALA A 57 12.32 -6.42 2.34
N SER A 58 11.87 -7.15 3.33
CA SER A 58 12.08 -8.59 3.39
C SER A 58 11.45 -9.26 2.15
N LYS A 59 11.76 -10.53 1.90
CA LYS A 59 11.20 -11.31 0.78
C LYS A 59 9.66 -11.24 0.66
N LYS A 60 8.97 -10.75 1.70
CA LYS A 60 7.50 -10.68 1.79
C LYS A 60 6.89 -9.39 1.21
N GLY A 61 7.68 -8.37 0.84
CA GLY A 61 7.18 -7.10 0.31
C GLY A 61 7.39 -5.90 1.25
N ALA A 62 7.00 -4.69 0.81
CA ALA A 62 7.17 -3.46 1.56
C ALA A 62 6.12 -3.29 2.66
N ARG A 63 6.52 -2.70 3.77
CA ARG A 63 5.70 -2.35 4.94
C ARG A 63 5.69 -0.85 5.17
N LEU A 64 4.94 -0.41 6.18
CA LEU A 64 4.94 0.98 6.65
C LEU A 64 6.37 1.48 6.90
N GLY A 65 6.69 2.64 6.31
CA GLY A 65 8.00 3.29 6.41
C GLY A 65 9.09 2.70 5.52
N ASP A 66 8.80 1.71 4.68
CA ASP A 66 9.78 1.19 3.73
C ASP A 66 9.83 2.07 2.48
N THR A 67 11.03 2.17 1.90
CA THR A 67 11.24 2.88 0.63
C THR A 67 11.02 1.93 -0.53
N ILE A 68 10.28 2.39 -1.52
CA ILE A 68 10.00 1.64 -2.75
C ILE A 68 10.43 2.44 -3.98
N VAL A 69 10.69 1.73 -5.05
CA VAL A 69 10.77 2.29 -6.40
C VAL A 69 9.42 2.10 -7.07
N ALA A 70 8.89 3.15 -7.66
CA ALA A 70 7.58 3.11 -8.29
C ALA A 70 7.57 3.89 -9.61
N SER A 71 6.63 3.58 -10.49
CA SER A 71 6.37 4.36 -11.70
C SER A 71 5.06 5.13 -11.56
N ILE A 72 5.04 6.37 -12.01
CA ILE A 72 3.83 7.20 -12.00
C ILE A 72 2.85 6.67 -13.05
N THR A 73 1.66 6.26 -12.62
CA THR A 73 0.58 5.81 -13.52
C THR A 73 -0.40 6.92 -13.83
N GLU A 74 -0.72 7.75 -12.84
CA GLU A 74 -1.62 8.89 -12.98
C GLU A 74 -1.01 10.13 -12.33
N ALA A 75 -1.05 11.25 -13.04
CA ALA A 75 -0.63 12.57 -12.56
C ALA A 75 -1.73 13.60 -12.85
N HIS A 76 -1.74 14.69 -12.08
CA HIS A 76 -2.55 15.84 -12.44
C HIS A 76 -2.00 16.45 -13.73
N HIS A 77 -2.89 16.75 -14.67
CA HIS A 77 -2.56 17.61 -15.80
C HIS A 77 -2.45 19.04 -15.26
N PHE A 78 -1.25 19.49 -15.01
CA PHE A 78 -1.02 20.92 -14.87
C PHE A 78 -1.13 21.53 -16.26
N ASN A 79 -2.04 22.48 -16.44
CA ASN A 79 -2.15 23.22 -17.69
C ASN A 79 -0.80 23.87 -17.99
N ALA A 80 -0.23 23.54 -19.14
CA ALA A 80 1.09 24.00 -19.57
C ALA A 80 1.23 25.54 -19.62
N GLU A 81 0.12 26.27 -19.53
CA GLU A 81 0.08 27.74 -19.54
C GLU A 81 0.57 28.37 -18.22
N ILE A 82 0.42 27.68 -17.08
CA ILE A 82 0.91 28.19 -15.79
C ILE A 82 2.42 27.98 -15.65
N GLU A 83 2.98 27.03 -16.40
CA GLU A 83 4.40 26.70 -16.33
C GLU A 83 5.34 27.74 -16.92
N ARG A 84 4.87 28.57 -17.88
CA ARG A 84 5.70 29.58 -18.55
C ARG A 84 6.03 30.77 -17.67
N LYS A 85 5.29 31.00 -16.57
CA LYS A 85 5.47 32.19 -15.70
C LYS A 85 6.40 31.97 -14.50
N HIS A 86 6.76 30.71 -14.16
CA HIS A 86 7.58 30.39 -13.00
C HIS A 86 8.89 29.64 -13.30
N GLN A 87 9.48 29.86 -14.48
CA GLN A 87 10.69 29.16 -14.95
C GLN A 87 12.00 29.68 -14.33
N LYS A 88 12.05 30.03 -13.06
CA LYS A 88 13.32 30.45 -12.42
C LYS A 88 13.80 29.62 -11.23
N GLU A 89 13.20 28.52 -10.94
CA GLU A 89 13.77 27.58 -9.95
C GLU A 89 13.72 26.15 -10.50
N GLU A 90 14.88 25.54 -10.61
CA GLU A 90 15.12 24.15 -11.02
C GLU A 90 14.49 23.15 -10.04
N LYS A 91 13.17 23.18 -9.87
CA LYS A 91 12.47 22.07 -9.25
C LYS A 91 12.26 21.01 -10.32
N LYS A 92 13.12 20.02 -10.29
CA LYS A 92 13.10 18.82 -11.09
C LYS A 92 11.67 18.28 -11.19
N LYS A 93 10.96 18.59 -12.28
CA LYS A 93 9.61 18.12 -12.55
C LYS A 93 9.59 16.60 -12.63
N ILE A 94 9.13 15.96 -11.58
CA ILE A 94 8.87 14.52 -11.57
C ILE A 94 7.38 14.33 -11.91
N THR A 95 6.95 14.76 -13.08
CA THR A 95 5.52 14.80 -13.40
C THR A 95 5.16 14.11 -14.70
N GLY A 96 6.04 13.31 -15.25
CA GLY A 96 5.73 12.51 -16.43
C GLY A 96 5.08 11.17 -16.06
N LYS A 97 3.93 10.86 -16.68
CA LYS A 97 3.38 9.49 -16.66
C LYS A 97 4.47 8.52 -17.14
N GLY A 98 4.70 7.45 -16.39
CA GLY A 98 5.77 6.49 -16.66
C GLY A 98 7.12 6.83 -16.00
N ALA A 99 7.29 8.02 -15.42
CA ALA A 99 8.53 8.36 -14.72
C ALA A 99 8.77 7.45 -13.51
N VAL A 100 10.02 7.03 -13.32
CA VAL A 100 10.44 6.22 -12.18
C VAL A 100 10.79 7.15 -11.02
N VAL A 101 10.17 6.91 -9.88
CA VAL A 101 10.29 7.72 -8.66
C VAL A 101 10.56 6.85 -7.44
N TYR A 102 11.16 7.46 -6.42
CA TYR A 102 11.30 6.84 -5.11
C TYR A 102 10.16 7.32 -4.21
N ALA A 103 9.63 6.40 -3.40
CA ALA A 103 8.54 6.73 -2.50
C ALA A 103 8.67 5.99 -1.18
N VAL A 104 8.15 6.58 -0.12
CA VAL A 104 8.05 5.97 1.22
C VAL A 104 6.60 5.60 1.48
N VAL A 105 6.35 4.39 1.94
CA VAL A 105 5.01 3.91 2.30
C VAL A 105 4.58 4.56 3.60
N VAL A 106 3.52 5.37 3.56
CA VAL A 106 2.95 6.06 4.72
C VAL A 106 1.69 5.38 5.25
N ARG A 107 0.88 4.78 4.38
CA ARG A 107 -0.29 3.99 4.79
C ARG A 107 -0.29 2.65 4.09
N ALA A 108 -0.76 1.63 4.78
CA ALA A 108 -0.92 0.30 4.22
C ALA A 108 -2.21 -0.33 4.75
N ALA A 109 -2.96 -0.98 3.86
CA ALA A 109 -4.16 -1.74 4.21
C ALA A 109 -3.85 -3.01 5.01
N MET A 110 -2.58 -3.34 5.14
CA MET A 110 -2.12 -4.44 5.95
C MET A 110 -2.02 -4.06 7.42
N GLN A 111 -2.59 -4.88 8.26
CA GLN A 111 -2.53 -4.80 9.70
C GLN A 111 -1.10 -4.97 10.23
N ARG A 112 -0.71 -4.13 11.16
CA ARG A 112 0.60 -4.18 11.83
C ARG A 112 0.43 -4.05 13.33
N GLY A 113 0.89 -5.06 14.07
CA GLY A 113 0.94 -5.02 15.52
C GLY A 113 2.03 -4.07 16.05
N ARG A 114 1.72 -3.38 17.14
CA ARG A 114 2.62 -2.55 17.94
C ARG A 114 3.07 -3.31 19.19
N CYS A 115 4.13 -2.83 19.82
CA CYS A 115 4.67 -3.46 21.04
C CYS A 115 3.74 -3.30 22.27
N ASP A 116 2.81 -2.37 22.23
CA ASP A 116 1.80 -2.14 23.26
C ASP A 116 0.55 -3.02 23.12
N GLY A 117 0.54 -3.92 22.13
CA GLY A 117 -0.59 -4.80 21.82
C GLY A 117 -1.65 -4.17 20.92
N SER A 118 -1.55 -2.89 20.60
CA SER A 118 -2.43 -2.23 19.62
C SER A 118 -2.04 -2.60 18.19
N GLU A 119 -2.95 -2.34 17.25
CA GLU A 119 -2.72 -2.62 15.84
C GLU A 119 -3.01 -1.39 14.97
N VAL A 120 -2.20 -1.21 13.94
CA VAL A 120 -2.37 -0.15 12.95
C VAL A 120 -2.76 -0.76 11.62
N LYS A 121 -3.86 -0.27 11.07
CA LYS A 121 -4.38 -0.62 9.75
C LYS A 121 -5.00 0.62 9.13
N PHE A 122 -4.78 0.80 7.83
CA PHE A 122 -5.42 1.84 7.03
C PHE A 122 -6.31 1.21 5.96
N ASP A 123 -7.25 1.97 5.43
CA ASP A 123 -8.14 1.48 4.36
C ASP A 123 -7.46 1.52 2.99
N ASP A 124 -6.46 2.40 2.84
CA ASP A 124 -5.74 2.61 1.60
C ASP A 124 -4.24 2.29 1.70
N ASN A 125 -3.62 2.08 0.54
CA ASN A 125 -2.19 2.03 0.40
C ASN A 125 -1.72 3.37 -0.14
N ALA A 126 -0.97 4.14 0.65
CA ALA A 126 -0.50 5.45 0.24
C ALA A 126 1.00 5.64 0.46
N VAL A 127 1.57 6.47 -0.40
CA VAL A 127 3.00 6.77 -0.42
C VAL A 127 3.24 8.26 -0.51
N VAL A 128 4.41 8.68 -0.06
CA VAL A 128 4.95 10.03 -0.24
C VAL A 128 6.18 9.94 -1.12
N LEU A 129 6.25 10.79 -2.15
CA LEU A 129 7.40 10.81 -3.06
C LEU A 129 8.60 11.44 -2.37
N VAL A 130 9.76 10.80 -2.56
CA VAL A 130 11.03 11.25 -1.96
C VAL A 130 12.12 11.33 -3.01
N ASP A 131 13.08 12.20 -2.80
CA ASP A 131 14.27 12.24 -3.63
C ASP A 131 15.17 11.04 -3.38
N LYS A 132 15.80 10.54 -4.43
CA LYS A 132 16.70 9.38 -4.39
C LYS A 132 17.88 9.58 -3.44
N ASN A 133 18.51 10.75 -3.50
CA ASN A 133 19.77 11.02 -2.82
C ASN A 133 19.55 11.50 -1.38
N SER A 134 18.73 12.54 -1.22
CA SER A 134 18.50 13.16 0.08
C SER A 134 17.45 12.43 0.93
N ARG A 135 16.65 11.55 0.32
CA ARG A 135 15.49 10.88 0.96
C ARG A 135 14.49 11.88 1.59
N GLN A 136 14.51 13.12 1.08
CA GLN A 136 13.59 14.16 1.52
C GLN A 136 12.30 14.08 0.74
N PRO A 137 11.15 14.41 1.36
CA PRO A 137 9.89 14.49 0.64
C PRO A 137 9.97 15.58 -0.44
N LEU A 138 9.42 15.28 -1.61
CA LEU A 138 9.35 16.23 -2.74
C LEU A 138 8.20 17.21 -2.57
N GLY A 139 7.11 16.73 -1.97
CA GLY A 139 5.97 17.56 -1.61
C GLY A 139 6.24 18.41 -0.37
N THR A 140 5.49 19.49 -0.24
CA THR A 140 5.52 20.40 0.92
C THR A 140 4.43 20.07 1.94
N ARG A 141 3.49 19.20 1.61
CA ARG A 141 2.38 18.77 2.47
C ARG A 141 2.13 17.27 2.30
N VAL A 142 1.71 16.63 3.37
CA VAL A 142 1.27 15.23 3.36
C VAL A 142 -0.17 15.15 3.83
N PHE A 143 -1.04 14.58 3.00
CA PHE A 143 -2.47 14.48 3.24
C PHE A 143 -2.83 13.20 3.99
N GLY A 144 -3.76 13.35 4.92
CA GLY A 144 -4.29 12.26 5.72
C GLY A 144 -3.38 11.81 6.87
N PRO A 145 -3.78 10.76 7.60
CA PRO A 145 -3.03 10.27 8.75
C PRO A 145 -1.73 9.60 8.36
N VAL A 146 -0.71 9.80 9.17
CA VAL A 146 0.62 9.20 9.02
C VAL A 146 0.97 8.49 10.32
N PRO A 147 1.38 7.21 10.30
CA PRO A 147 1.69 6.48 11.51
C PRO A 147 3.03 6.92 12.12
N HIS A 148 3.10 6.94 13.45
CA HIS A 148 4.30 7.33 14.15
C HIS A 148 5.49 6.38 13.93
N GLU A 149 5.27 5.18 13.41
CA GLU A 149 6.28 4.19 13.06
C GLU A 149 7.33 4.70 12.06
N LEU A 150 6.99 5.73 11.28
CA LEU A 150 7.94 6.39 10.38
C LEU A 150 9.13 7.02 11.12
N ARG A 151 8.95 7.37 12.41
CA ARG A 151 10.03 7.85 13.27
C ARG A 151 11.13 6.80 13.44
N LYS A 152 10.75 5.53 13.63
CA LYS A 152 11.70 4.40 13.76
C LYS A 152 12.49 4.19 12.46
N LYS A 153 11.90 4.54 11.31
CA LYS A 153 12.52 4.46 9.99
C LYS A 153 13.26 5.73 9.57
N LYS A 154 13.41 6.70 10.47
CA LYS A 154 14.13 7.98 10.27
C LYS A 154 13.50 8.93 9.24
N HIS A 155 12.20 8.79 8.95
CA HIS A 155 11.46 9.69 8.05
C HIS A 155 10.82 10.86 8.81
N LEU A 156 11.63 11.60 9.59
CA LEU A 156 11.14 12.68 10.47
C LEU A 156 10.50 13.84 9.70
N LYS A 157 11.04 14.17 8.52
CA LYS A 157 10.47 15.28 7.71
C LYS A 157 9.08 14.95 7.17
N ILE A 158 8.78 13.70 6.85
CA ILE A 158 7.43 13.30 6.46
C ILE A 158 6.46 13.51 7.61
N LEU A 159 6.86 13.16 8.84
CA LEU A 159 6.05 13.38 10.04
C LEU A 159 5.83 14.87 10.33
N SER A 160 6.83 15.73 10.09
CA SER A 160 6.67 17.18 10.29
C SER A 160 5.74 17.85 9.27
N LEU A 161 5.59 17.26 8.09
CA LEU A 161 4.70 17.75 7.03
C LEU A 161 3.29 17.14 7.11
N ALA A 162 3.10 16.14 7.96
CA ALA A 162 1.82 15.46 8.13
C ALA A 162 0.84 16.34 8.93
N GLN A 163 -0.42 16.32 8.52
CA GLN A 163 -1.49 17.03 9.23
C GLN A 163 -1.90 16.30 10.52
N HIS A 164 -1.83 14.98 10.50
CA HIS A 164 -2.21 14.12 11.63
C HIS A 164 -1.25 12.94 11.76
N VAL A 165 -0.79 12.66 12.98
CA VAL A 165 0.07 11.53 13.32
C VAL A 165 -0.72 10.56 14.18
N ALA A 166 -0.84 9.30 13.71
CA ALA A 166 -1.60 8.23 14.36
C ALA A 166 -0.69 7.23 15.10
#